data_53a029d79e43a4ed3960bcd005d5c33a
#
_entry.id   53a029d79e43a4ed3960bcd005d5c33a
#
_cell.length_a   1.000
_cell.length_b   1.000
_cell.length_c   1.000
_cell.angle_alpha   90.00
_cell.angle_beta   90.00
_cell.angle_gamma   90.00
#
_symmetry.space_group_name_H-M   'P 1'
#
loop_
_entity.id
_entity.type
_entity.pdbx_description
1 polymer ?
#
loop_
_entity_poly.entity_id
_entity_poly.type
_entity_poly.pdbx_seq_one_letter_code
_entity_poly.pdbx_strand_id
1 'polypeptide(L)'
;MAEIAAEKGLLDDPIILDKLGEARALCEAARLLTYKVIDIRAKGLSPSADTQIARVAGTNADLAIGNLALEILGPEAMEYGSFADANFRLAMTAGVAVGATEVQLNLIAARFLGLPKE
;
A
#
# COMPACT_ATOMS: atom_id res chain seq x y z
N MET A 1 8.12 -0.98 -11.67
CA MET A 1 8.59 -2.34 -11.26
C MET A 1 8.49 -3.37 -12.38
N ALA A 2 7.37 -3.48 -13.09
CA ALA A 2 7.24 -4.45 -14.20
C ALA A 2 8.28 -4.24 -15.32
N GLU A 3 8.53 -3.00 -15.71
CA GLU A 3 9.55 -2.66 -16.71
C GLU A 3 10.96 -3.07 -16.26
N ILE A 4 11.30 -2.77 -15.00
CA ILE A 4 12.60 -3.16 -14.41
C ILE A 4 12.73 -4.69 -14.33
N ALA A 5 11.66 -5.39 -13.96
CA ALA A 5 11.65 -6.85 -13.95
C ALA A 5 11.86 -7.43 -15.37
N ALA A 6 11.27 -6.81 -16.39
CA ALA A 6 11.47 -7.18 -17.78
C ALA A 6 12.93 -6.97 -18.23
N GLU A 7 13.51 -5.80 -17.93
CA GLU A 7 14.91 -5.48 -18.24
C GLU A 7 15.90 -6.45 -17.59
N LYS A 8 15.57 -6.93 -16.38
CA LYS A 8 16.36 -7.92 -15.63
C LYS A 8 16.06 -9.38 -16.03
N GLY A 9 15.15 -9.63 -16.96
CA GLY A 9 14.77 -10.97 -17.40
C GLY A 9 14.03 -11.79 -16.34
N LEU A 10 13.35 -11.12 -15.40
CA LEU A 10 12.67 -11.77 -14.26
C LEU A 10 11.18 -12.08 -14.53
N LEU A 11 10.67 -11.75 -15.72
CA LEU A 11 9.24 -12.02 -16.02
C LEU A 11 8.93 -13.50 -16.24
N ASP A 12 9.94 -14.34 -16.45
CA ASP A 12 9.78 -15.80 -16.55
C ASP A 12 9.76 -16.49 -15.17
N ASP A 13 10.07 -15.75 -14.10
CA ASP A 13 9.96 -16.25 -12.72
C ASP A 13 8.51 -16.14 -12.24
N PRO A 14 7.82 -17.28 -11.97
CA PRO A 14 6.43 -17.27 -11.56
C PRO A 14 6.21 -16.60 -10.20
N ILE A 15 7.21 -16.59 -9.32
CA ILE A 15 7.14 -15.92 -8.00
C ILE A 15 7.15 -14.41 -8.19
N ILE A 16 8.01 -13.90 -9.05
CA ILE A 16 8.07 -12.46 -9.36
C ILE A 16 6.79 -12.00 -10.07
N LEU A 17 6.28 -12.81 -11.01
CA LEU A 17 5.02 -12.50 -11.68
C LEU A 17 3.83 -12.44 -10.71
N ASP A 18 3.73 -13.39 -9.78
CA ASP A 18 2.68 -13.41 -8.75
C ASP A 18 2.74 -12.15 -7.88
N LYS A 19 3.91 -11.81 -7.39
CA LYS A 19 4.12 -10.60 -6.56
C LYS A 19 3.86 -9.30 -7.33
N LEU A 20 4.21 -9.23 -8.60
CA LEU A 20 3.85 -8.11 -9.47
C LEU A 20 2.32 -7.98 -9.62
N GLY A 21 1.63 -9.11 -9.78
CA GLY A 21 0.18 -9.17 -9.83
C GLY A 21 -0.47 -8.70 -8.52
N GLU A 22 0.02 -9.19 -7.39
CA GLU A 22 -0.43 -8.79 -6.06
C GLU A 22 -0.22 -7.29 -5.82
N ALA A 23 0.99 -6.78 -6.05
CA ALA A 23 1.29 -5.36 -5.89
C ALA A 23 0.39 -4.49 -6.78
N ARG A 24 0.16 -4.90 -8.03
CA ARG A 24 -0.76 -4.21 -8.95
C ARG A 24 -2.20 -4.20 -8.41
N ALA A 25 -2.69 -5.34 -7.92
CA ALA A 25 -4.04 -5.44 -7.36
C ALA A 25 -4.21 -4.55 -6.13
N LEU A 26 -3.24 -4.54 -5.21
CA LEU A 26 -3.24 -3.68 -4.03
C LEU A 26 -3.24 -2.19 -4.40
N CYS A 27 -2.41 -1.78 -5.37
CA CYS A 27 -2.39 -0.40 -5.86
C CYS A 27 -3.74 0.02 -6.44
N GLU A 28 -4.35 -0.84 -7.24
CA GLU A 28 -5.64 -0.56 -7.86
C GLU A 28 -6.76 -0.48 -6.82
N ALA A 29 -6.76 -1.37 -5.84
CA ALA A 29 -7.69 -1.32 -4.72
C ALA A 29 -7.54 -0.02 -3.91
N ALA A 30 -6.31 0.38 -3.57
CA ALA A 30 -6.03 1.63 -2.86
C ALA A 30 -6.50 2.86 -3.67
N ARG A 31 -6.26 2.85 -4.99
CA ARG A 31 -6.70 3.92 -5.91
C ARG A 31 -8.23 4.05 -5.91
N LEU A 32 -8.95 2.95 -6.08
CA LEU A 32 -10.42 2.96 -6.13
C LEU A 32 -11.03 3.37 -4.79
N LEU A 33 -10.48 2.90 -3.66
CA LEU A 33 -10.91 3.31 -2.34
C LEU A 33 -10.66 4.80 -2.09
N THR A 34 -9.56 5.34 -2.58
CA THR A 34 -9.27 6.78 -2.52
C THR A 34 -10.29 7.58 -3.31
N TYR A 35 -10.64 7.16 -4.52
CA TYR A 35 -11.67 7.82 -5.32
C TYR A 35 -13.04 7.77 -4.64
N LYS A 36 -13.38 6.64 -4.00
CA LYS A 36 -14.60 6.54 -3.20
C LYS A 36 -14.63 7.58 -2.07
N VAL A 37 -13.52 7.77 -1.36
CA VAL A 37 -13.42 8.78 -0.29
C VAL A 37 -13.58 10.19 -0.85
N ILE A 38 -12.98 10.49 -1.99
CA ILE A 38 -13.11 11.80 -2.66
C ILE A 38 -14.56 12.04 -3.06
N ASP A 39 -15.23 11.06 -3.66
CA ASP A 39 -16.64 11.15 -4.07
C ASP A 39 -17.57 11.40 -2.88
N ILE A 40 -17.39 10.65 -1.77
CA ILE A 40 -18.14 10.86 -0.53
C ILE A 40 -17.99 12.30 -0.03
N ARG A 41 -16.78 12.83 -0.02
CA ARG A 41 -16.51 14.20 0.41
C ARG A 41 -17.08 15.24 -0.55
N ALA A 42 -16.96 15.02 -1.84
CA ALA A 42 -17.51 15.92 -2.87
C ALA A 42 -19.04 16.03 -2.79
N LYS A 43 -19.72 14.97 -2.39
CA LYS A 43 -21.17 14.91 -2.17
C LYS A 43 -21.62 15.44 -0.81
N GLY A 44 -20.70 15.90 0.04
CA GLY A 44 -21.02 16.39 1.38
C GLY A 44 -21.56 15.32 2.32
N LEU A 45 -21.29 14.04 2.04
CA LEU A 45 -21.73 12.93 2.88
C LEU A 45 -20.85 12.84 4.13
N SER A 46 -21.45 12.37 5.24
CA SER A 46 -20.72 12.19 6.49
C SER A 46 -19.57 11.23 6.34
N PRO A 47 -18.41 11.53 6.97
CA PRO A 47 -17.29 10.61 7.00
C PRO A 47 -17.69 9.26 7.59
N SER A 48 -17.34 8.19 6.88
CA SER A 48 -17.49 6.79 7.34
C SER A 48 -16.09 6.19 7.59
N ALA A 49 -16.01 4.88 7.84
CA ALA A 49 -14.74 4.17 7.92
C ALA A 49 -13.97 4.10 6.59
N ASP A 50 -14.57 4.55 5.49
CA ASP A 50 -13.95 4.48 4.15
C ASP A 50 -12.59 5.18 4.11
N THR A 51 -12.41 6.28 4.83
CA THR A 51 -11.11 6.98 4.91
C THR A 51 -10.04 6.10 5.57
N GLN A 52 -10.38 5.40 6.65
CA GLN A 52 -9.47 4.49 7.33
C GLN A 52 -9.16 3.26 6.47
N ILE A 53 -10.16 2.72 5.79
CA ILE A 53 -10.02 1.59 4.87
C ILE A 53 -9.08 1.96 3.71
N ALA A 54 -9.30 3.11 3.07
CA ALA A 54 -8.44 3.59 1.99
C ALA A 54 -7.00 3.80 2.47
N ARG A 55 -6.82 4.29 3.70
CA ARG A 55 -5.50 4.47 4.28
C ARG A 55 -4.77 3.15 4.52
N VAL A 56 -5.42 2.16 5.12
CA VAL A 56 -4.85 0.82 5.33
C VAL A 56 -4.49 0.19 3.98
N ALA A 57 -5.37 0.31 2.98
CA ALA A 57 -5.11 -0.20 1.63
C ALA A 57 -3.89 0.49 0.99
N GLY A 58 -3.74 1.82 1.14
CA GLY A 58 -2.58 2.55 0.67
C GLY A 58 -1.28 2.07 1.32
N THR A 59 -1.27 1.94 2.65
CA THR A 59 -0.11 1.43 3.39
C THR A 59 0.30 0.02 2.92
N ASN A 60 -0.68 -0.88 2.72
CA ASN A 60 -0.41 -2.23 2.24
C ASN A 60 0.18 -2.22 0.81
N ALA A 61 -0.32 -1.35 -0.07
CA ALA A 61 0.21 -1.18 -1.41
C ALA A 61 1.65 -0.66 -1.38
N ASP A 62 1.93 0.37 -0.57
CA ASP A 62 3.27 0.93 -0.41
C ASP A 62 4.27 -0.12 0.08
N LEU A 63 3.90 -0.92 1.09
CA LEU A 63 4.74 -2.01 1.61
C LEU A 63 4.97 -3.11 0.58
N ALA A 64 3.93 -3.51 -0.16
CA ALA A 64 4.06 -4.51 -1.22
C ALA A 64 5.03 -4.06 -2.32
N ILE A 65 4.92 -2.79 -2.76
CA ILE A 65 5.83 -2.22 -3.76
C ILE A 65 7.26 -2.12 -3.21
N GLY A 66 7.41 -1.65 -1.96
CA GLY A 66 8.71 -1.52 -1.33
C GLY A 66 9.45 -2.86 -1.23
N ASN A 67 8.77 -3.90 -0.75
CA ASN A 67 9.32 -5.25 -0.65
C ASN A 67 9.65 -5.84 -2.04
N LEU A 68 8.74 -5.68 -3.01
CA LEU A 68 8.96 -6.15 -4.38
C LEU A 68 10.17 -5.45 -5.03
N ALA A 69 10.37 -4.16 -4.76
CA ALA A 69 11.54 -3.43 -5.25
C ALA A 69 12.84 -4.00 -4.71
N LEU A 70 12.89 -4.39 -3.43
CA LEU A 70 14.06 -5.06 -2.85
C LEU A 70 14.37 -6.40 -3.53
N GLU A 71 13.34 -7.17 -3.86
CA GLU A 71 13.50 -8.48 -4.50
C GLU A 71 13.96 -8.34 -5.96
N ILE A 72 13.37 -7.43 -6.73
CA ILE A 72 13.71 -7.25 -8.16
C ILE A 72 15.08 -6.62 -8.34
N LEU A 73 15.43 -5.64 -7.51
CA LEU A 73 16.70 -4.92 -7.61
C LEU A 73 17.84 -5.60 -6.86
N GLY A 74 17.52 -6.42 -5.85
CA GLY A 74 18.53 -7.10 -5.05
C GLY A 74 19.50 -6.12 -4.38
N PRO A 75 20.84 -6.34 -4.48
CA PRO A 75 21.83 -5.47 -3.84
C PRO A 75 21.74 -3.99 -4.26
N GLU A 76 21.31 -3.68 -5.47
CA GLU A 76 21.14 -2.31 -5.96
C GLU A 76 20.10 -1.53 -5.14
N ALA A 77 19.10 -2.23 -4.59
CA ALA A 77 18.08 -1.62 -3.74
C ALA A 77 18.63 -1.14 -2.39
N MET A 78 19.75 -1.70 -1.95
CA MET A 78 20.39 -1.36 -0.68
C MET A 78 21.34 -0.16 -0.77
N GLU A 79 21.56 0.36 -1.97
CA GLU A 79 22.37 1.56 -2.17
C GLU A 79 21.65 2.77 -1.58
N TYR A 80 22.31 3.43 -0.63
CA TYR A 80 21.77 4.58 0.08
C TYR A 80 21.41 5.73 -0.88
N GLY A 81 20.17 6.21 -0.80
CA GLY A 81 19.65 7.26 -1.67
C GLY A 81 19.20 6.77 -3.04
N SER A 82 19.26 5.46 -3.32
CA SER A 82 18.63 4.90 -4.52
C SER A 82 17.11 5.10 -4.47
N PHE A 83 16.48 5.02 -5.65
CA PHE A 83 15.01 5.07 -5.73
C PHE A 83 14.33 3.99 -4.87
N ALA A 84 14.88 2.78 -4.82
CA ALA A 84 14.35 1.68 -4.03
C ALA A 84 14.52 1.93 -2.52
N ASP A 85 15.70 2.38 -2.06
CA ASP A 85 15.94 2.74 -0.66
C ASP A 85 14.98 3.84 -0.21
N ALA A 86 14.85 4.91 -0.99
CA ALA A 86 13.96 6.02 -0.66
C ALA A 86 12.48 5.58 -0.57
N ASN A 87 12.00 4.77 -1.52
CA ASN A 87 10.63 4.25 -1.50
C ASN A 87 10.39 3.27 -0.37
N PHE A 88 11.33 2.38 -0.08
CA PHE A 88 11.22 1.45 1.03
C PHE A 88 11.13 2.17 2.38
N ARG A 89 11.98 3.16 2.62
CA ARG A 89 11.93 3.98 3.86
C ARG A 89 10.61 4.73 3.98
N LEU A 90 10.10 5.29 2.87
CA LEU A 90 8.82 5.96 2.84
C LEU A 90 7.67 4.99 3.15
N ALA A 91 7.68 3.79 2.57
CA ALA A 91 6.69 2.75 2.82
C ALA A 91 6.64 2.34 4.30
N MET A 92 7.81 2.17 4.94
CA MET A 92 7.88 1.86 6.37
C MET A 92 7.29 2.96 7.25
N THR A 93 7.45 4.22 6.87
CA THR A 93 6.86 5.36 7.62
C THR A 93 5.38 5.56 7.35
N ALA A 94 4.87 5.14 6.19
CA ALA A 94 3.48 5.29 5.81
C ALA A 94 2.50 4.60 6.78
N GLY A 95 2.92 3.45 7.34
CA GLY A 95 2.14 2.70 8.32
C GLY A 95 2.06 3.34 9.71
N VAL A 96 2.90 4.32 10.01
CA VAL A 96 2.99 4.97 11.33
C VAL A 96 2.50 6.42 11.27
N ALA A 97 2.84 7.14 10.22
CA ALA A 97 2.48 8.55 10.05
C ALA A 97 0.95 8.74 9.98
N VAL A 98 0.43 9.78 10.64
CA VAL A 98 -1.01 10.15 10.62
C VAL A 98 -1.92 9.04 11.21
N GLY A 99 -1.43 8.29 12.19
CA GLY A 99 -2.12 7.22 12.89
C GLY A 99 -1.69 5.83 12.40
N ALA A 100 -1.14 5.07 13.35
CA ALA A 100 -0.65 3.73 13.08
C ALA A 100 -1.74 2.83 12.46
N THR A 101 -1.32 1.86 11.67
CA THR A 101 -2.22 0.93 11.00
C THR A 101 -3.16 0.24 11.99
N GLU A 102 -2.68 -0.15 13.16
CA GLU A 102 -3.45 -0.78 14.24
C GLU A 102 -4.56 0.16 14.75
N VAL A 103 -4.25 1.46 14.89
CA VAL A 103 -5.24 2.46 15.28
C VAL A 103 -6.31 2.61 14.21
N GLN A 104 -5.94 2.60 12.93
CA GLN A 104 -6.89 2.65 11.83
C GLN A 104 -7.79 1.40 11.80
N LEU A 105 -7.22 0.21 12.03
CA LEU A 105 -7.98 -1.03 12.11
C LEU A 105 -8.97 -1.02 13.28
N ASN A 106 -8.56 -0.53 14.44
CA ASN A 106 -9.45 -0.38 15.59
C ASN A 106 -10.60 0.61 15.32
N LEU A 107 -10.33 1.70 14.60
CA LEU A 107 -11.38 2.63 14.17
C LEU A 107 -12.36 1.99 13.18
N ILE A 108 -11.88 1.16 12.25
CA ILE A 108 -12.71 0.39 11.33
C ILE A 108 -13.60 -0.57 12.13
N ALA A 109 -13.00 -1.35 13.03
CA ALA A 109 -13.71 -2.31 13.86
C ALA A 109 -14.83 -1.65 14.66
N ALA A 110 -14.53 -0.55 15.34
CA ALA A 110 -15.51 0.18 16.17
C ALA A 110 -16.62 0.85 15.34
N ARG A 111 -16.27 1.49 14.22
CA ARG A 111 -17.23 2.29 13.41
C ARG A 111 -18.03 1.48 12.42
N PHE A 112 -17.43 0.41 11.88
CA PHE A 112 -18.03 -0.39 10.81
C PHE A 112 -18.65 -1.68 11.33
N LEU A 113 -17.93 -2.37 12.21
CA LEU A 113 -18.37 -3.66 12.76
C LEU A 113 -19.11 -3.52 14.08
N GLY A 114 -19.13 -2.33 14.67
CA GLY A 114 -19.78 -2.10 15.97
C GLY A 114 -19.14 -2.89 17.12
N LEU A 115 -17.87 -3.28 16.96
CA LEU A 115 -17.15 -4.02 18.00
C LEU A 115 -16.86 -3.11 19.20
N PRO A 116 -16.87 -3.66 20.43
CA PRO A 116 -16.57 -2.89 21.62
C PRO A 116 -15.14 -2.34 21.54
N LYS A 117 -14.95 -1.14 22.09
CA LYS A 117 -13.62 -0.57 22.30
C LYS A 117 -13.06 -1.17 23.58
N GLU A 118 -11.87 -1.74 23.50
CA GLU A 118 -11.07 -2.08 24.68
C GLU A 118 -10.51 -0.83 25.35
#